data_37b0ee415c762aa34dd924f66ea7ca6e
#
_entry.id   37b0ee415c762aa34dd924f66ea7ca6e
#
_cell.length_a   1.000
_cell.length_b   1.000
_cell.length_c   1.000
_cell.angle_alpha   90.00
_cell.angle_beta   90.00
_cell.angle_gamma   90.00
#
_symmetry.space_group_name_H-M   'P 1'
#
loop_
_entity.id
_entity.type
_entity.pdbx_description
1 polymer ?
#
loop_
_entity_poly.entity_id
_entity_poly.type
_entity_poly.pdbx_seq_one_letter_code
_entity_poly.pdbx_strand_id
1 'polypeptide(L)'
;EEDMFEIIAGERRFRALQSLHKPQADVIIRHMNDEETAVVALIENIQRENLSVVEEAEAYKKLLEIGDTTQSELAKSLGKSQSFIANKLRLLKLAPNVIKRLREGKITERHARAVLVLPEDEQEELIEQVINQKLNVKQTEDKVRQKTGPEKVKAQTFQFSQDVTQARDEVGKSIEAIEQSGLRVEHKDKDHDDYYEIKIRIYKK
;
A
#
# COMPACT_ATOMS: atom_id res chain seq x y z
N GLU A 1 51.41 -4.80 15.91
CA GLU A 1 50.29 -5.18 15.05
C GLU A 1 49.83 -3.89 14.36
N GLU A 2 49.85 -3.83 13.03
CA GLU A 2 49.27 -2.70 12.30
C GLU A 2 47.76 -2.74 12.48
N ASP A 3 47.18 -1.67 13.02
CA ASP A 3 45.73 -1.54 13.17
C ASP A 3 45.11 -1.51 11.76
N MET A 4 44.34 -2.51 11.40
CA MET A 4 43.58 -2.56 10.15
C MET A 4 42.21 -1.92 10.34
N PHE A 5 41.83 -1.06 9.40
CA PHE A 5 40.55 -0.38 9.39
C PHE A 5 39.79 -0.72 8.11
N GLU A 6 38.48 -0.90 8.22
CA GLU A 6 37.60 -1.11 7.07
C GLU A 6 36.90 0.21 6.68
N ILE A 7 36.83 0.49 5.41
CA ILE A 7 36.13 1.69 4.89
C ILE A 7 34.64 1.35 4.76
N ILE A 8 33.81 1.87 5.65
CA ILE A 8 32.36 1.70 5.63
C ILE A 8 31.70 2.71 4.67
N ALA A 9 32.23 3.95 4.62
CA ALA A 9 31.70 5.03 3.80
C ALA A 9 32.80 5.93 3.29
N GLY A 10 32.63 6.52 2.10
CA GLY A 10 33.60 7.46 1.52
C GLY A 10 34.61 6.83 0.55
N GLU A 11 34.37 5.65 0.00
CA GLU A 11 35.22 4.94 -0.97
C GLU A 11 35.65 5.85 -2.13
N ARG A 12 34.75 6.66 -2.70
CA ARG A 12 35.08 7.58 -3.80
C ARG A 12 36.07 8.66 -3.36
N ARG A 13 35.92 9.18 -2.12
CA ARG A 13 36.87 10.18 -1.57
C ARG A 13 38.22 9.54 -1.32
N PHE A 14 38.24 8.34 -0.77
CA PHE A 14 39.47 7.57 -0.57
C PHE A 14 40.21 7.35 -1.88
N ARG A 15 39.54 6.86 -2.94
CA ARG A 15 40.16 6.67 -4.27
C ARG A 15 40.67 7.98 -4.88
N ALA A 16 39.93 9.09 -4.70
CA ALA A 16 40.38 10.39 -5.18
C ALA A 16 41.64 10.87 -4.46
N LEU A 17 41.73 10.72 -3.14
CA LEU A 17 42.93 11.05 -2.37
C LEU A 17 44.11 10.17 -2.75
N GLN A 18 43.86 8.88 -2.98
CA GLN A 18 44.89 7.96 -3.47
C GLN A 18 45.42 8.36 -4.86
N SER A 19 44.56 8.74 -5.81
CA SER A 19 44.95 9.21 -7.13
C SER A 19 45.72 10.54 -7.09
N LEU A 20 45.47 11.36 -6.08
CA LEU A 20 46.18 12.60 -5.81
C LEU A 20 47.49 12.40 -5.01
N HIS A 21 47.86 11.15 -4.73
CA HIS A 21 49.04 10.78 -3.93
C HIS A 21 49.07 11.49 -2.56
N LYS A 22 47.90 11.74 -1.95
CA LYS A 22 47.83 12.34 -0.60
C LYS A 22 48.22 11.28 0.45
N PRO A 23 49.24 11.53 1.28
CA PRO A 23 49.74 10.54 2.24
C PRO A 23 48.82 10.37 3.46
N GLN A 24 47.94 11.32 3.72
CA GLN A 24 47.06 11.35 4.89
C GLN A 24 45.69 11.88 4.55
N ALA A 25 44.66 11.44 5.29
CA ALA A 25 43.28 11.91 5.20
C ALA A 25 42.67 11.95 6.60
N ASP A 26 41.84 12.94 6.86
CA ASP A 26 41.01 13.00 8.05
C ASP A 26 39.88 11.97 7.96
N VAL A 27 39.79 11.08 8.95
CA VAL A 27 38.79 10.02 9.02
C VAL A 27 38.13 10.00 10.39
N ILE A 28 36.91 9.49 10.43
CA ILE A 28 36.19 9.21 11.67
C ILE A 28 36.26 7.71 11.93
N ILE A 29 36.98 7.31 12.98
CA ILE A 29 37.08 5.91 13.40
C ILE A 29 35.92 5.63 14.36
N ARG A 30 35.21 4.52 14.11
CA ARG A 30 34.16 4.00 15.01
C ARG A 30 34.41 2.51 15.25
N HIS A 31 34.18 2.07 16.49
CA HIS A 31 34.13 0.65 16.83
C HIS A 31 32.69 0.20 16.58
N MET A 32 32.53 -0.70 15.65
CA MET A 32 31.21 -1.22 15.24
C MET A 32 31.32 -2.73 15.05
N ASN A 33 30.25 -3.44 15.36
CA ASN A 33 30.16 -4.86 15.00
C ASN A 33 29.73 -5.01 13.53
N ASP A 34 29.73 -6.25 13.02
CA ASP A 34 29.43 -6.55 11.63
C ASP A 34 27.99 -6.11 11.24
N GLU A 35 27.04 -6.25 12.16
CA GLU A 35 25.64 -5.84 11.94
C GLU A 35 25.49 -4.33 11.85
N GLU A 36 26.10 -3.58 12.76
CA GLU A 36 26.14 -2.11 12.73
C GLU A 36 26.81 -1.59 11.46
N THR A 37 27.90 -2.23 11.07
CA THR A 37 28.64 -1.92 9.84
C THR A 37 27.74 -2.12 8.60
N ALA A 38 27.02 -3.25 8.53
CA ALA A 38 26.08 -3.55 7.45
C ALA A 38 24.93 -2.54 7.37
N VAL A 39 24.39 -2.13 8.54
CA VAL A 39 23.32 -1.11 8.61
C VAL A 39 23.81 0.23 8.06
N VAL A 40 24.99 0.70 8.48
CA VAL A 40 25.54 1.99 8.02
C VAL A 40 25.82 1.97 6.52
N ALA A 41 26.42 0.90 6.02
CA ALA A 41 26.69 0.73 4.59
C ALA A 41 25.39 0.71 3.77
N LEU A 42 24.35 0.08 4.29
CA LEU A 42 23.03 0.02 3.62
C LEU A 42 22.34 1.39 3.62
N ILE A 43 22.41 2.15 4.71
CA ILE A 43 21.88 3.52 4.78
C ILE A 43 22.61 4.43 3.79
N GLU A 44 23.94 4.35 3.69
CA GLU A 44 24.71 5.12 2.70
C GLU A 44 24.26 4.79 1.28
N ASN A 45 24.08 3.49 0.99
CA ASN A 45 23.61 3.06 -0.32
C ASN A 45 22.20 3.56 -0.66
N ILE A 46 21.29 3.62 0.32
CA ILE A 46 19.93 4.20 0.14
C ILE A 46 19.97 5.68 -0.20
N GLN A 47 21.00 6.42 0.25
CA GLN A 47 21.15 7.85 -0.04
C GLN A 47 21.68 8.14 -1.45
N ARG A 48 21.97 7.09 -2.25
CA ARG A 48 22.37 7.28 -3.66
C ARG A 48 21.21 7.73 -4.52
N GLU A 49 21.44 8.70 -5.39
CA GLU A 49 20.42 9.38 -6.21
C GLU A 49 19.70 8.49 -7.25
N ASN A 50 20.11 7.23 -7.47
CA ASN A 50 19.63 6.41 -8.59
C ASN A 50 19.02 5.06 -8.20
N LEU A 51 18.56 4.89 -6.97
CA LEU A 51 17.87 3.67 -6.58
C LEU A 51 16.47 3.61 -7.18
N SER A 52 16.12 2.48 -7.77
CA SER A 52 14.73 2.21 -8.13
C SER A 52 13.86 2.08 -6.88
N VAL A 53 12.57 2.34 -7.04
CA VAL A 53 11.59 2.24 -5.94
C VAL A 53 11.59 0.85 -5.30
N VAL A 54 11.87 -0.19 -6.08
CA VAL A 54 11.92 -1.59 -5.61
C VAL A 54 13.21 -1.83 -4.81
N GLU A 55 14.37 -1.36 -5.30
CA GLU A 55 15.64 -1.47 -4.57
C GLU A 55 15.60 -0.73 -3.23
N GLU A 56 14.96 0.44 -3.20
CA GLU A 56 14.72 1.18 -1.98
C GLU A 56 13.86 0.37 -0.99
N ALA A 57 12.80 -0.29 -1.47
CA ALA A 57 11.94 -1.15 -0.64
C ALA A 57 12.70 -2.38 -0.11
N GLU A 58 13.53 -3.02 -0.95
CA GLU A 58 14.38 -4.16 -0.56
C GLU A 58 15.42 -3.75 0.50
N ALA A 59 16.00 -2.57 0.35
CA ALA A 59 16.94 -2.03 1.33
C ALA A 59 16.26 -1.76 2.69
N TYR A 60 15.05 -1.18 2.71
CA TYR A 60 14.29 -1.01 3.95
C TYR A 60 13.95 -2.35 4.61
N LYS A 61 13.58 -3.35 3.83
CA LYS A 61 13.33 -4.70 4.35
C LYS A 61 14.56 -5.27 5.04
N LYS A 62 15.73 -5.18 4.38
CA LYS A 62 17.01 -5.65 4.96
C LYS A 62 17.39 -4.88 6.23
N LEU A 63 17.19 -3.56 6.26
CA LEU A 63 17.45 -2.76 7.46
C LEU A 63 16.61 -3.19 8.66
N LEU A 64 15.35 -3.55 8.43
CA LEU A 64 14.47 -4.05 9.49
C LEU A 64 14.90 -5.43 9.98
N GLU A 65 15.38 -6.31 9.08
CA GLU A 65 15.81 -7.66 9.40
C GLU A 65 17.15 -7.68 10.16
N ILE A 66 18.13 -6.85 9.77
CA ILE A 66 19.46 -6.80 10.39
C ILE A 66 19.40 -6.02 11.72
N GLY A 67 18.71 -4.89 11.73
CA GLY A 67 18.72 -3.97 12.87
C GLY A 67 17.74 -4.34 13.98
N ASP A 68 16.98 -5.44 13.88
CA ASP A 68 15.90 -5.84 14.80
C ASP A 68 15.06 -4.64 15.27
N THR A 69 14.75 -3.75 14.34
CA THR A 69 14.13 -2.45 14.59
C THR A 69 12.72 -2.39 13.99
N THR A 70 11.89 -1.53 14.53
CA THR A 70 10.52 -1.31 14.03
C THR A 70 10.50 -0.37 12.81
N GLN A 71 9.44 -0.46 11.99
CA GLN A 71 9.23 0.49 10.89
C GLN A 71 9.17 1.95 11.36
N SER A 72 8.71 2.20 12.58
CA SER A 72 8.62 3.53 13.16
C SER A 72 10.00 4.09 13.51
N GLU A 73 10.86 3.28 14.10
CA GLU A 73 12.24 3.64 14.44
C GLU A 73 13.08 3.85 13.18
N LEU A 74 12.96 2.95 12.21
CA LEU A 74 13.62 3.10 10.90
C LEU A 74 13.17 4.40 10.20
N ALA A 75 11.88 4.69 10.20
CA ALA A 75 11.36 5.92 9.62
C ALA A 75 11.96 7.16 10.30
N LYS A 76 12.02 7.17 11.63
CA LYS A 76 12.62 8.25 12.42
C LYS A 76 14.11 8.43 12.09
N SER A 77 14.88 7.34 12.01
CA SER A 77 16.32 7.39 11.71
C SER A 77 16.61 7.94 10.31
N LEU A 78 15.71 7.68 9.34
CA LEU A 78 15.84 8.14 7.97
C LEU A 78 15.16 9.51 7.70
N GLY A 79 14.53 10.13 8.72
CA GLY A 79 13.79 11.38 8.55
C GLY A 79 12.56 11.23 7.66
N LYS A 80 11.93 10.05 7.64
CA LYS A 80 10.72 9.72 6.86
C LYS A 80 9.53 9.47 7.78
N SER A 81 8.33 9.41 7.21
CA SER A 81 7.16 8.94 7.96
C SER A 81 7.10 7.40 7.98
N GLN A 82 6.53 6.83 9.05
CA GLN A 82 6.29 5.38 9.13
C GLN A 82 5.41 4.89 7.95
N SER A 83 4.42 5.68 7.54
CA SER A 83 3.59 5.36 6.38
C SER A 83 4.37 5.34 5.06
N PHE A 84 5.43 6.15 4.93
CA PHE A 84 6.31 6.10 3.76
C PHE A 84 7.04 4.76 3.69
N ILE A 85 7.66 4.31 4.78
CA ILE A 85 8.35 3.02 4.87
C ILE A 85 7.36 1.86 4.61
N ALA A 86 6.20 1.89 5.27
CA ALA A 86 5.17 0.88 5.09
C ALA A 86 4.69 0.77 3.62
N ASN A 87 4.50 1.89 2.94
CA ASN A 87 4.11 1.91 1.53
C ASN A 87 5.19 1.30 0.63
N LYS A 88 6.47 1.58 0.88
CA LYS A 88 7.58 0.97 0.14
C LYS A 88 7.62 -0.55 0.35
N LEU A 89 7.56 -1.01 1.59
CA LEU A 89 7.56 -2.45 1.91
C LEU A 89 6.38 -3.20 1.29
N ARG A 90 5.21 -2.57 1.19
CA ARG A 90 4.05 -3.17 0.52
C ARG A 90 4.29 -3.48 -0.96
N LEU A 91 5.15 -2.73 -1.64
CA LEU A 91 5.48 -3.00 -3.05
C LEU A 91 6.14 -4.36 -3.27
N LEU A 92 6.82 -4.89 -2.25
CA LEU A 92 7.45 -6.22 -2.30
C LEU A 92 6.43 -7.37 -2.26
N LYS A 93 5.15 -7.07 -2.01
CA LYS A 93 4.04 -8.04 -2.04
C LYS A 93 3.32 -8.11 -3.39
N LEU A 94 3.78 -7.36 -4.38
CA LEU A 94 3.24 -7.39 -5.73
C LEU A 94 3.65 -8.67 -6.47
N ALA A 95 2.84 -9.07 -7.45
CA ALA A 95 3.19 -10.13 -8.36
C ALA A 95 4.55 -9.87 -9.05
N PRO A 96 5.36 -10.91 -9.30
CA PRO A 96 6.72 -10.75 -9.84
C PRO A 96 6.79 -9.94 -11.15
N ASN A 97 5.82 -10.13 -12.05
CA ASN A 97 5.74 -9.38 -13.29
C ASN A 97 5.45 -7.90 -13.06
N VAL A 98 4.61 -7.56 -12.08
CA VAL A 98 4.32 -6.17 -11.72
C VAL A 98 5.58 -5.48 -11.16
N ILE A 99 6.33 -6.17 -10.28
CA ILE A 99 7.62 -5.69 -9.77
C ILE A 99 8.59 -5.43 -10.93
N LYS A 100 8.67 -6.35 -11.89
CA LYS A 100 9.51 -6.18 -13.08
C LYS A 100 9.13 -4.92 -13.87
N ARG A 101 7.83 -4.71 -14.14
CA ARG A 101 7.35 -3.51 -14.85
C ARG A 101 7.63 -2.22 -14.09
N LEU A 102 7.57 -2.26 -12.76
CA LEU A 102 7.92 -1.14 -11.90
C LEU A 102 9.44 -0.81 -11.97
N ARG A 103 10.31 -1.83 -11.93
CA ARG A 103 11.76 -1.67 -12.12
C ARG A 103 12.13 -1.11 -13.50
N GLU A 104 11.41 -1.53 -14.53
CA GLU A 104 11.59 -1.03 -15.91
C GLU A 104 11.06 0.41 -16.10
N GLY A 105 10.45 1.02 -15.08
CA GLY A 105 9.85 2.36 -15.17
C GLY A 105 8.61 2.44 -16.07
N LYS A 106 8.03 1.30 -16.47
CA LYS A 106 6.81 1.26 -17.30
C LYS A 106 5.56 1.68 -16.57
N ILE A 107 5.57 1.57 -15.25
CA ILE A 107 4.53 2.03 -14.34
C ILE A 107 5.16 2.82 -13.19
N THR A 108 4.37 3.67 -12.57
CA THR A 108 4.82 4.42 -11.39
C THR A 108 4.48 3.67 -10.10
N GLU A 109 5.11 4.05 -8.99
CA GLU A 109 4.78 3.55 -7.65
C GLU A 109 3.29 3.67 -7.33
N ARG A 110 2.62 4.74 -7.78
CA ARG A 110 1.19 4.96 -7.54
C ARG A 110 0.33 3.92 -8.27
N HIS A 111 0.66 3.58 -9.53
CA HIS A 111 -0.01 2.50 -10.26
C HIS A 111 0.17 1.15 -9.54
N ALA A 112 1.41 0.84 -9.13
CA ALA A 112 1.74 -0.38 -8.42
C ALA A 112 0.98 -0.50 -7.09
N ARG A 113 0.88 0.59 -6.31
CA ARG A 113 0.11 0.59 -5.06
C ARG A 113 -1.40 0.40 -5.26
N ALA A 114 -1.95 0.94 -6.35
CA ALA A 114 -3.36 0.82 -6.63
C ALA A 114 -3.79 -0.64 -6.82
N VAL A 115 -2.94 -1.48 -7.45
CA VAL A 115 -3.27 -2.88 -7.74
C VAL A 115 -2.98 -3.85 -6.59
N LEU A 116 -2.34 -3.42 -5.50
CA LEU A 116 -1.98 -4.27 -4.35
C LEU A 116 -3.17 -4.99 -3.67
N VAL A 117 -4.38 -4.49 -3.86
CA VAL A 117 -5.60 -5.06 -3.27
C VAL A 117 -6.17 -6.20 -4.09
N LEU A 118 -5.67 -6.40 -5.31
CA LEU A 118 -6.11 -7.44 -6.22
C LEU A 118 -5.28 -8.73 -6.00
N PRO A 119 -5.84 -9.92 -6.35
CA PRO A 119 -5.07 -11.16 -6.50
C PRO A 119 -3.94 -10.99 -7.54
N GLU A 120 -2.90 -11.82 -7.46
CA GLU A 120 -1.68 -11.67 -8.29
C GLU A 120 -1.96 -11.74 -9.80
N ASP A 121 -2.82 -12.65 -10.23
CA ASP A 121 -3.26 -12.80 -11.62
C ASP A 121 -3.98 -11.54 -12.15
N GLU A 122 -4.86 -10.97 -11.34
CA GLU A 122 -5.56 -9.74 -11.69
C GLU A 122 -4.65 -8.49 -11.64
N GLN A 123 -3.62 -8.50 -10.77
CA GLN A 123 -2.60 -7.44 -10.77
C GLN A 123 -1.88 -7.40 -12.11
N GLU A 124 -1.42 -8.56 -12.61
CA GLU A 124 -0.69 -8.68 -13.87
C GLU A 124 -1.55 -8.24 -15.06
N GLU A 125 -2.79 -8.76 -15.14
CA GLU A 125 -3.73 -8.39 -16.19
C GLU A 125 -3.97 -6.88 -16.24
N LEU A 126 -4.26 -6.26 -15.08
CA LEU A 126 -4.55 -4.84 -15.03
C LEU A 126 -3.31 -3.99 -15.35
N ILE A 127 -2.13 -4.39 -14.92
CA ILE A 127 -0.89 -3.66 -15.23
C ILE A 127 -0.56 -3.71 -16.73
N GLU A 128 -0.78 -4.82 -17.40
CA GLU A 128 -0.65 -4.88 -18.87
C GLU A 128 -1.67 -3.95 -19.56
N GLN A 129 -2.90 -3.85 -19.05
CA GLN A 129 -3.87 -2.87 -19.56
C GLN A 129 -3.40 -1.42 -19.32
N VAL A 130 -2.83 -1.13 -18.12
CA VAL A 130 -2.28 0.20 -17.78
C VAL A 130 -1.20 0.60 -18.79
N ILE A 131 -0.29 -0.32 -19.11
CA ILE A 131 0.81 -0.07 -20.04
C ILE A 131 0.29 0.13 -21.48
N ASN A 132 -0.54 -0.80 -21.96
CA ASN A 132 -1.01 -0.82 -23.33
C ASN A 132 -1.94 0.36 -23.66
N GLN A 133 -2.80 0.74 -22.72
CA GLN A 133 -3.77 1.83 -22.86
C GLN A 133 -3.25 3.17 -22.31
N LYS A 134 -2.02 3.21 -21.78
CA LYS A 134 -1.40 4.38 -21.13
C LYS A 134 -2.30 5.04 -20.09
N LEU A 135 -2.92 4.21 -19.24
CA LEU A 135 -3.84 4.69 -18.21
C LEU A 135 -3.11 5.53 -17.18
N ASN A 136 -3.74 6.59 -16.73
CA ASN A 136 -3.24 7.36 -15.59
C ASN A 136 -3.62 6.70 -14.25
N VAL A 137 -3.07 7.22 -13.13
CA VAL A 137 -3.29 6.66 -11.79
C VAL A 137 -4.77 6.60 -11.44
N LYS A 138 -5.54 7.67 -11.71
CA LYS A 138 -6.98 7.72 -11.41
C LYS A 138 -7.76 6.65 -12.17
N GLN A 139 -7.49 6.51 -13.46
CA GLN A 139 -8.12 5.47 -14.29
C GLN A 139 -7.79 4.06 -13.80
N THR A 140 -6.55 3.85 -13.32
CA THR A 140 -6.14 2.58 -12.72
C THR A 140 -6.91 2.32 -11.42
N GLU A 141 -7.01 3.31 -10.53
CA GLU A 141 -7.78 3.22 -9.29
C GLU A 141 -9.28 2.95 -9.57
N ASP A 142 -9.85 3.59 -10.58
CA ASP A 142 -11.24 3.37 -10.98
C ASP A 142 -11.46 1.93 -11.48
N LYS A 143 -10.53 1.37 -12.27
CA LYS A 143 -10.56 -0.03 -12.69
C LYS A 143 -10.42 -1.00 -11.52
N VAL A 144 -9.52 -0.71 -10.58
CA VAL A 144 -9.38 -1.49 -9.34
C VAL A 144 -10.70 -1.47 -8.57
N ARG A 145 -11.31 -0.30 -8.39
CA ARG A 145 -12.61 -0.16 -7.70
C ARG A 145 -13.72 -0.94 -8.39
N GLN A 146 -13.71 -1.02 -9.72
CA GLN A 146 -14.67 -1.83 -10.47
C GLN A 146 -14.50 -3.33 -10.21
N LYS A 147 -13.25 -3.79 -10.02
CA LYS A 147 -12.94 -5.19 -9.70
C LYS A 147 -13.14 -5.54 -8.21
N THR A 148 -12.80 -4.63 -7.30
CA THR A 148 -12.87 -4.85 -5.84
C THR A 148 -14.14 -4.28 -5.19
N GLY A 149 -14.85 -3.44 -5.90
CA GLY A 149 -16.12 -2.92 -5.40
C GLY A 149 -17.03 -4.09 -5.08
N PRO A 150 -17.86 -4.03 -4.02
CA PRO A 150 -18.95 -4.97 -3.89
C PRO A 150 -19.62 -5.01 -5.26
N GLU A 151 -19.84 -6.22 -5.79
CA GLU A 151 -20.69 -6.36 -6.96
C GLU A 151 -21.71 -5.25 -6.85
N LYS A 152 -21.74 -4.36 -7.85
CA LYS A 152 -22.84 -3.44 -7.90
C LYS A 152 -24.04 -4.37 -7.99
N VAL A 153 -24.61 -4.71 -6.83
CA VAL A 153 -26.01 -5.03 -6.78
C VAL A 153 -26.56 -3.90 -7.61
N LYS A 154 -26.89 -4.20 -8.88
CA LYS A 154 -27.57 -3.26 -9.76
C LYS A 154 -28.59 -2.64 -8.84
N ALA A 155 -28.39 -1.34 -8.52
CA ALA A 155 -29.38 -0.66 -7.73
C ALA A 155 -30.66 -1.02 -8.45
N GLN A 156 -31.41 -1.97 -7.88
CA GLN A 156 -32.77 -2.19 -8.34
C GLN A 156 -33.33 -0.82 -8.15
N THR A 157 -33.50 -0.14 -9.28
CA THR A 157 -34.26 1.09 -9.32
C THR A 157 -35.62 0.60 -8.85
N PHE A 158 -35.87 0.78 -7.55
CA PHE A 158 -37.17 0.50 -7.00
C PHE A 158 -38.09 1.44 -7.76
N GLN A 159 -38.72 0.92 -8.79
CA GLN A 159 -39.91 1.55 -9.33
C GLN A 159 -40.95 1.33 -8.22
N PHE A 160 -41.04 2.34 -7.39
CA PHE A 160 -42.15 2.36 -6.38
C PHE A 160 -43.43 2.19 -7.17
N SER A 161 -44.04 1.05 -7.01
CA SER A 161 -45.34 0.83 -7.59
C SER A 161 -46.31 1.81 -6.92
N GLN A 162 -47.31 2.27 -7.66
CA GLN A 162 -48.38 3.11 -7.13
C GLN A 162 -49.30 2.34 -6.17
N ASP A 163 -49.01 1.05 -5.95
CA ASP A 163 -49.79 0.16 -5.07
C ASP A 163 -49.08 0.06 -3.71
N VAL A 164 -49.76 0.52 -2.67
CA VAL A 164 -49.32 0.49 -1.27
C VAL A 164 -48.95 -0.92 -0.81
N THR A 165 -49.67 -1.94 -1.26
CA THR A 165 -49.42 -3.34 -0.90
C THR A 165 -48.07 -3.83 -1.39
N GLN A 166 -47.71 -3.50 -2.65
CA GLN A 166 -46.45 -3.87 -3.24
C GLN A 166 -45.29 -3.09 -2.62
N ALA A 167 -45.47 -1.80 -2.32
CA ALA A 167 -44.50 -0.98 -1.60
C ALA A 167 -44.20 -1.53 -0.20
N ARG A 168 -45.22 -2.00 0.51
CA ARG A 168 -45.12 -2.65 1.82
C ARG A 168 -44.28 -3.93 1.76
N ASP A 169 -44.53 -4.80 0.75
CA ASP A 169 -43.78 -6.04 0.58
C ASP A 169 -42.32 -5.80 0.23
N GLU A 170 -41.99 -4.76 -0.54
CA GLU A 170 -40.61 -4.37 -0.83
C GLU A 170 -39.88 -3.86 0.41
N VAL A 171 -40.53 -3.07 1.26
CA VAL A 171 -39.98 -2.64 2.55
C VAL A 171 -39.75 -3.86 3.46
N GLY A 172 -40.70 -4.80 3.52
CA GLY A 172 -40.57 -6.05 4.27
C GLY A 172 -39.33 -6.84 3.88
N LYS A 173 -39.12 -7.08 2.57
CA LYS A 173 -37.92 -7.74 2.05
C LYS A 173 -36.63 -7.01 2.41
N SER A 174 -36.65 -5.66 2.42
CA SER A 174 -35.49 -4.86 2.82
C SER A 174 -35.17 -5.01 4.31
N ILE A 175 -36.19 -5.11 5.18
CA ILE A 175 -36.04 -5.38 6.62
C ILE A 175 -35.41 -6.75 6.84
N GLU A 176 -35.92 -7.80 6.18
CA GLU A 176 -35.36 -9.15 6.26
C GLU A 176 -33.89 -9.20 5.83
N ALA A 177 -33.52 -8.49 4.75
CA ALA A 177 -32.13 -8.41 4.29
C ALA A 177 -31.21 -7.75 5.32
N ILE A 178 -31.70 -6.72 6.04
CA ILE A 178 -30.95 -6.06 7.11
C ILE A 178 -30.77 -7.01 8.31
N GLU A 179 -31.81 -7.78 8.69
CA GLU A 179 -31.70 -8.78 9.75
C GLU A 179 -30.70 -9.90 9.41
N GLN A 180 -30.72 -10.40 8.18
CA GLN A 180 -29.77 -11.39 7.68
C GLN A 180 -28.32 -10.87 7.69
N SER A 181 -28.10 -9.57 7.62
CA SER A 181 -26.78 -8.94 7.79
C SER A 181 -26.28 -8.94 9.25
N GLY A 182 -27.05 -9.46 10.19
CA GLY A 182 -26.71 -9.57 11.63
C GLY A 182 -26.97 -8.31 12.44
N LEU A 183 -27.71 -7.35 11.90
CA LEU A 183 -28.18 -6.18 12.65
C LEU A 183 -29.52 -6.51 13.34
N ARG A 184 -29.67 -6.05 14.58
CA ARG A 184 -30.93 -6.15 15.28
C ARG A 184 -31.91 -5.09 14.77
N VAL A 185 -33.06 -5.52 14.22
CA VAL A 185 -34.10 -4.64 13.70
C VAL A 185 -35.38 -4.92 14.45
N GLU A 186 -36.13 -3.90 14.81
CA GLU A 186 -37.50 -3.97 15.28
C GLU A 186 -38.34 -3.12 14.33
N HIS A 187 -39.45 -3.66 13.87
CA HIS A 187 -40.38 -2.90 13.06
C HIS A 187 -41.80 -3.02 13.63
N LYS A 188 -42.60 -1.99 13.42
CA LYS A 188 -44.04 -1.94 13.69
C LYS A 188 -44.72 -1.29 12.51
N ASP A 189 -45.77 -1.88 12.06
CA ASP A 189 -46.62 -1.39 10.99
C ASP A 189 -48.03 -1.07 11.49
N LYS A 190 -48.63 -0.07 10.90
CA LYS A 190 -50.00 0.36 11.23
C LYS A 190 -50.68 0.87 9.96
N ASP A 191 -51.86 0.36 9.72
CA ASP A 191 -52.73 0.78 8.62
C ASP A 191 -53.65 1.90 9.11
N HIS A 192 -53.70 2.99 8.36
CA HIS A 192 -54.56 4.14 8.57
C HIS A 192 -55.45 4.37 7.34
N ASP A 193 -56.52 5.09 7.46
CA ASP A 193 -57.50 5.31 6.38
C ASP A 193 -56.84 5.98 5.13
N ASP A 194 -55.89 6.89 5.35
CA ASP A 194 -55.27 7.70 4.29
C ASP A 194 -53.80 7.31 3.99
N TYR A 195 -53.14 6.50 4.84
CA TYR A 195 -51.72 6.12 4.70
C TYR A 195 -51.40 4.87 5.48
N TYR A 196 -50.32 4.21 5.07
CA TYR A 196 -49.73 3.08 5.76
C TYR A 196 -48.42 3.50 6.44
N GLU A 197 -48.29 3.36 7.77
CA GLU A 197 -47.09 3.74 8.55
C GLU A 197 -46.25 2.50 8.84
N ILE A 198 -44.96 2.55 8.48
CA ILE A 198 -43.97 1.55 8.89
C ILE A 198 -42.88 2.25 9.69
N LYS A 199 -42.73 1.84 10.97
CA LYS A 199 -41.72 2.36 11.88
C LYS A 199 -40.62 1.34 12.09
N ILE A 200 -39.40 1.62 11.58
CA ILE A 200 -38.24 0.74 11.64
C ILE A 200 -37.26 1.29 12.66
N ARG A 201 -36.76 0.44 13.55
CA ARG A 201 -35.71 0.77 14.52
C ARG A 201 -34.53 -0.18 14.31
N ILE A 202 -33.39 0.35 13.93
CA ILE A 202 -32.15 -0.41 13.73
C ILE A 202 -31.22 -0.07 14.90
N TYR A 203 -30.76 -1.09 15.62
CA TYR A 203 -29.86 -0.90 16.76
C TYR A 203 -28.40 -0.87 16.31
N LYS A 204 -27.67 0.14 16.79
CA LYS A 204 -26.20 0.19 16.64
C LYS A 204 -25.55 -0.84 17.57
N LYS A 205 -24.50 -1.50 17.12
CA LYS A 205 -23.63 -2.30 18.00
C LYS A 205 -22.86 -1.42 18.95
#